data_1c42dcac7c9235ab04b45f3a3c180f3e
#
_entry.id   1c42dcac7c9235ab04b45f3a3c180f3e
#
_cell.length_a   1.000
_cell.length_b   1.000
_cell.length_c   1.000
_cell.angle_alpha   90.00
_cell.angle_beta   90.00
_cell.angle_gamma   90.00
#
_symmetry.space_group_name_H-M   'P 1'
#
loop_
_entity.id
_entity.type
_entity.pdbx_description
1 polymer ?
#
loop_
_entity_poly.entity_id
_entity_poly.type
_entity_poly.pdbx_seq_one_letter_code
_entity_poly.pdbx_strand_id
1 'polypeptide(L)'
;MPENQQSMELSEVLIGAPPEPIPNESEFGAHFASHVFSVAKFLCIDLRLGGTKRTVNGAVTSVLFLLAAYSIGFNIRITFLTRHLSAELAAQLLIILWAIQSLISMGFLIYWQLYGHLAEFRKKLAQCQEFRGLASERGQKYVRATNRCFYLTVFLTCSVTAALAGKYHLEEKHTEFQEKQSFIFYHPGLRPIYTLITTYLYIVFNMTLFVLILYTNSTYLEMRYFNEEISNFDGSGEKAAEKLLVHLEIYSNLCSVIRHLDLIFRLYTFIMIVITIPSMIFTLMMMNHRIHSLLDLLLCMPTIGLCAFSFFAVTIAPARLHDEISRTKGYLCQNRSIWFPYRKEVYLIGNTLCSHMEQFDLGVSVWGFALLSRPLILGTLSATAMMLSLLTELAPKAELLNEV
;
A
#
# COMPACT_ATOMS: atom_id res chain seq x y z
N MET A 1 41.09 40.48 -22.62
CA MET A 1 39.75 40.62 -22.02
C MET A 1 38.69 40.45 -23.09
N PRO A 2 38.38 39.24 -23.54
CA PRO A 2 37.04 38.95 -24.08
C PRO A 2 36.45 37.58 -23.64
N GLU A 3 37.00 36.91 -22.62
CA GLU A 3 36.49 35.59 -22.21
C GLU A 3 35.20 35.62 -21.32
N ASN A 4 34.87 36.77 -20.73
CA ASN A 4 33.73 36.91 -19.86
C ASN A 4 32.37 37.17 -20.56
N GLN A 5 32.39 37.53 -21.84
CA GLN A 5 31.14 37.72 -22.60
C GLN A 5 30.59 36.43 -23.18
N GLN A 6 31.42 35.46 -23.57
CA GLN A 6 30.97 34.17 -24.07
C GLN A 6 30.37 33.27 -23.00
N SER A 7 30.78 33.38 -21.74
CA SER A 7 30.15 32.62 -20.62
C SER A 7 28.80 33.16 -20.21
N MET A 8 28.51 34.42 -20.46
CA MET A 8 27.22 35.03 -20.19
C MET A 8 26.15 34.70 -21.26
N GLU A 9 26.55 34.67 -22.55
CA GLU A 9 25.65 34.25 -23.63
C GLU A 9 25.30 32.76 -23.58
N LEU A 10 26.19 31.90 -23.11
CA LEU A 10 25.90 30.46 -22.91
C LEU A 10 24.96 30.19 -21.76
N SER A 11 24.88 31.08 -20.76
CA SER A 11 23.91 30.94 -19.65
C SER A 11 22.53 31.43 -20.02
N GLU A 12 22.39 32.36 -20.94
CA GLU A 12 21.03 32.82 -21.41
C GLU A 12 20.41 31.90 -22.46
N VAL A 13 21.17 31.13 -23.21
CA VAL A 13 20.68 30.15 -24.19
C VAL A 13 20.19 28.85 -23.50
N LEU A 14 20.66 28.57 -22.26
CA LEU A 14 20.23 27.43 -21.45
C LEU A 14 18.95 27.70 -20.62
N ILE A 15 18.54 28.95 -20.52
CA ILE A 15 17.22 29.31 -19.96
C ILE A 15 16.23 29.32 -21.12
N GLY A 16 15.83 28.12 -21.54
CA GLY A 16 14.66 27.96 -22.41
C GLY A 16 13.49 28.74 -21.84
N ALA A 17 12.62 29.26 -22.73
CA ALA A 17 11.44 30.04 -22.40
C ALA A 17 10.78 29.49 -21.11
N PRO A 18 10.34 30.37 -20.18
CA PRO A 18 9.73 29.91 -18.94
C PRO A 18 8.65 28.90 -19.30
N PRO A 19 8.66 27.71 -18.67
CA PRO A 19 7.65 26.71 -18.93
C PRO A 19 6.27 27.37 -18.79
N GLU A 20 5.39 27.12 -19.75
CA GLU A 20 4.00 27.59 -19.67
C GLU A 20 3.47 27.29 -18.27
N PRO A 21 2.71 28.22 -17.67
CA PRO A 21 2.22 28.03 -16.30
C PRO A 21 1.49 26.71 -16.23
N ILE A 22 2.05 25.80 -15.40
CA ILE A 22 1.52 24.47 -15.13
C ILE A 22 0.04 24.62 -14.79
N PRO A 23 -0.89 23.95 -15.52
CA PRO A 23 -2.30 24.00 -15.20
C PRO A 23 -2.44 23.56 -13.74
N ASN A 24 -2.85 24.48 -12.89
CA ASN A 24 -3.05 24.43 -11.44
C ASN A 24 -2.63 23.09 -10.79
N GLU A 25 -1.42 23.03 -10.26
CA GLU A 25 -0.89 21.87 -9.46
C GLU A 25 -1.90 21.36 -8.44
N SER A 26 -2.88 22.19 -8.05
CA SER A 26 -3.94 21.86 -7.11
C SER A 26 -4.99 20.89 -7.65
N GLU A 27 -5.30 20.88 -8.93
CA GLU A 27 -6.40 20.06 -9.46
C GLU A 27 -6.01 18.61 -9.73
N PHE A 28 -4.87 18.35 -10.35
CA PHE A 28 -4.49 16.98 -10.74
C PHE A 28 -3.91 16.18 -9.58
N GLY A 29 -3.04 16.78 -8.77
CA GLY A 29 -2.49 16.16 -7.55
C GLY A 29 -3.53 15.92 -6.46
N ALA A 30 -4.63 16.71 -6.47
CA ALA A 30 -5.77 16.50 -5.60
C ALA A 30 -6.67 15.34 -6.07
N HIS A 31 -6.74 15.07 -7.38
CA HIS A 31 -7.72 14.13 -7.93
C HIS A 31 -7.37 12.65 -7.73
N PHE A 32 -6.09 12.26 -7.80
CA PHE A 32 -5.78 10.84 -7.80
C PHE A 32 -6.05 10.12 -6.46
N ALA A 33 -5.94 10.82 -5.33
CA ALA A 33 -6.22 10.29 -3.99
C ALA A 33 -7.43 10.97 -3.31
N SER A 34 -8.19 11.81 -4.02
CA SER A 34 -9.27 12.63 -3.45
C SER A 34 -10.36 11.79 -2.78
N HIS A 35 -10.72 10.65 -3.36
CA HIS A 35 -11.75 9.76 -2.83
C HIS A 35 -11.36 9.15 -1.48
N VAL A 36 -10.13 8.64 -1.35
CA VAL A 36 -9.64 8.08 -0.07
C VAL A 36 -9.61 9.17 1.00
N PHE A 37 -9.13 10.36 0.64
CA PHE A 37 -9.08 11.47 1.60
C PHE A 37 -10.44 12.12 1.88
N SER A 38 -11.43 11.97 1.00
CA SER A 38 -12.82 12.35 1.32
C SER A 38 -13.41 11.46 2.41
N VAL A 39 -13.16 10.16 2.35
CA VAL A 39 -13.53 9.24 3.43
C VAL A 39 -12.74 9.55 4.70
N ALA A 40 -11.44 9.89 4.60
CA ALA A 40 -10.63 10.33 5.75
C ALA A 40 -11.21 11.56 6.45
N LYS A 41 -11.73 12.54 5.68
CA LYS A 41 -12.42 13.71 6.23
C LYS A 41 -13.68 13.31 6.98
N PHE A 42 -14.50 12.42 6.39
CA PHE A 42 -15.72 11.92 7.01
C PHE A 42 -15.43 11.19 8.33
N LEU A 43 -14.37 10.41 8.37
CA LEU A 43 -13.93 9.65 9.57
C LEU A 43 -13.13 10.50 10.57
N CYS A 44 -13.00 11.80 10.38
CA CYS A 44 -12.23 12.72 11.22
C CYS A 44 -10.73 12.35 11.35
N ILE A 45 -10.16 11.56 10.43
CA ILE A 45 -8.75 11.16 10.43
C ILE A 45 -7.88 12.03 9.49
N ASP A 46 -8.47 12.99 8.76
CA ASP A 46 -7.72 13.92 7.92
C ASP A 46 -7.12 15.06 8.77
N LEU A 47 -5.81 14.95 9.03
CA LEU A 47 -5.03 15.91 9.81
C LEU A 47 -4.34 16.97 8.93
N ARG A 48 -4.56 16.97 7.63
CA ARG A 48 -4.00 17.97 6.70
C ARG A 48 -4.74 19.31 6.75
N LEU A 49 -5.95 19.29 7.30
CA LEU A 49 -6.77 20.49 7.50
C LEU A 49 -6.09 21.45 8.48
N GLY A 50 -6.16 22.75 8.20
CA GLY A 50 -5.58 23.79 9.07
C GLY A 50 -6.51 24.19 10.21
N GLY A 51 -5.93 24.88 11.22
CA GLY A 51 -6.69 25.54 12.29
C GLY A 51 -7.47 24.61 13.21
N THR A 52 -8.63 25.08 13.69
CA THR A 52 -9.49 24.38 14.66
C THR A 52 -9.93 22.98 14.22
N LYS A 53 -10.14 22.78 12.91
CA LYS A 53 -10.53 21.46 12.37
C LYS A 53 -9.45 20.39 12.58
N ARG A 54 -8.17 20.77 12.44
CA ARG A 54 -7.05 19.86 12.72
C ARG A 54 -7.04 19.43 14.18
N THR A 55 -7.28 20.36 15.10
CA THR A 55 -7.30 20.07 16.54
C THR A 55 -8.44 19.13 16.89
N VAL A 56 -9.65 19.38 16.37
CA VAL A 56 -10.83 18.52 16.60
C VAL A 56 -10.60 17.12 16.03
N ASN A 57 -10.17 17.02 14.77
CA ASN A 57 -9.86 15.72 14.16
C ASN A 57 -8.76 14.99 14.92
N GLY A 58 -7.71 15.69 15.35
CA GLY A 58 -6.63 15.13 16.16
C GLY A 58 -7.13 14.58 17.50
N ALA A 59 -8.01 15.31 18.20
CA ALA A 59 -8.60 14.86 19.45
C ALA A 59 -9.47 13.61 19.26
N VAL A 60 -10.37 13.62 18.27
CA VAL A 60 -11.23 12.46 17.93
C VAL A 60 -10.38 11.24 17.57
N THR A 61 -9.40 11.42 16.69
CA THR A 61 -8.49 10.36 16.27
C THR A 61 -7.70 9.78 17.46
N SER A 62 -7.22 10.63 18.37
CA SER A 62 -6.49 10.18 19.57
C SER A 62 -7.39 9.38 20.51
N VAL A 63 -8.63 9.81 20.73
CA VAL A 63 -9.59 9.07 21.55
C VAL A 63 -9.89 7.70 20.92
N LEU A 64 -10.14 7.64 19.61
CA LEU A 64 -10.42 6.38 18.92
C LEU A 64 -9.19 5.45 18.94
N PHE A 65 -7.97 5.99 18.80
CA PHE A 65 -6.74 5.23 18.93
C PHE A 65 -6.58 4.61 20.32
N LEU A 66 -6.84 5.37 21.37
CA LEU A 66 -6.77 4.88 22.76
C LEU A 66 -7.85 3.82 23.04
N LEU A 67 -9.08 4.01 22.56
CA LEU A 67 -10.15 3.03 22.69
C LEU A 67 -9.82 1.73 21.93
N ALA A 68 -9.23 1.84 20.75
CA ALA A 68 -8.77 0.69 19.98
C ALA A 68 -7.64 -0.06 20.71
N ALA A 69 -6.63 0.66 21.22
CA ALA A 69 -5.54 0.07 21.98
C ALA A 69 -6.05 -0.63 23.26
N TYR A 70 -7.00 -0.02 23.98
CA TYR A 70 -7.66 -0.62 25.12
C TYR A 70 -8.38 -1.92 24.73
N SER A 71 -9.17 -1.90 23.65
CA SER A 71 -9.90 -3.08 23.15
C SER A 71 -8.94 -4.23 22.80
N ILE A 72 -7.80 -3.92 22.15
CA ILE A 72 -6.76 -4.91 21.83
C ILE A 72 -6.15 -5.49 23.10
N GLY A 73 -5.75 -4.65 24.06
CA GLY A 73 -5.17 -5.09 25.32
C GLY A 73 -6.11 -6.00 26.10
N PHE A 74 -7.39 -5.70 26.09
CA PHE A 74 -8.43 -6.53 26.74
C PHE A 74 -8.58 -7.88 26.02
N ASN A 75 -8.65 -7.92 24.70
CA ASN A 75 -8.70 -9.16 23.93
C ASN A 75 -7.47 -10.03 24.17
N ILE A 76 -6.27 -9.44 24.20
CA ILE A 76 -5.03 -10.15 24.53
C ILE A 76 -5.13 -10.79 25.92
N ARG A 77 -5.59 -10.03 26.93
CA ARG A 77 -5.78 -10.55 28.29
C ARG A 77 -6.73 -11.75 28.33
N ILE A 78 -7.88 -11.69 27.65
CA ILE A 78 -8.85 -12.79 27.57
C ILE A 78 -8.19 -14.02 26.93
N THR A 79 -7.46 -13.82 25.83
CA THR A 79 -6.81 -14.92 25.10
C THR A 79 -5.76 -15.63 25.94
N PHE A 80 -4.96 -14.91 26.73
CA PHE A 80 -3.99 -15.52 27.65
C PHE A 80 -4.62 -16.29 28.79
N LEU A 81 -5.88 -16.05 29.15
CA LEU A 81 -6.62 -16.82 30.12
C LEU A 81 -7.16 -18.14 29.54
N THR A 82 -7.19 -18.28 28.22
CA THR A 82 -7.62 -19.49 27.52
C THR A 82 -6.41 -20.41 27.33
N ARG A 83 -6.33 -21.53 28.10
CA ARG A 83 -5.12 -22.37 28.19
C ARG A 83 -5.01 -23.49 27.15
N HIS A 84 -6.04 -23.69 26.30
CA HIS A 84 -6.06 -24.82 25.37
C HIS A 84 -5.92 -24.35 23.93
N LEU A 85 -5.07 -25.06 23.15
CA LEU A 85 -4.97 -24.92 21.70
C LEU A 85 -6.28 -25.44 21.07
N SER A 86 -7.19 -24.53 20.81
CA SER A 86 -8.49 -24.83 20.19
C SER A 86 -8.71 -23.95 18.95
N ALA A 87 -9.64 -24.34 18.10
CA ALA A 87 -10.07 -23.50 16.97
C ALA A 87 -10.59 -22.11 17.43
N GLU A 88 -11.12 -22.03 18.65
CA GLU A 88 -11.49 -20.77 19.28
C GLU A 88 -10.28 -19.87 19.54
N LEU A 89 -9.18 -20.43 20.02
CA LEU A 89 -7.92 -19.69 20.21
C LEU A 89 -7.39 -19.15 18.89
N ALA A 90 -7.42 -19.93 17.79
CA ALA A 90 -7.03 -19.47 16.47
C ALA A 90 -7.90 -18.30 16.00
N ALA A 91 -9.21 -18.35 16.23
CA ALA A 91 -10.13 -17.26 15.94
C ALA A 91 -9.83 -15.99 16.74
N GLN A 92 -9.50 -16.15 18.03
CA GLN A 92 -9.13 -15.02 18.90
C GLN A 92 -7.83 -14.37 18.46
N LEU A 93 -6.81 -15.17 18.16
CA LEU A 93 -5.53 -14.69 17.65
C LEU A 93 -5.70 -13.95 16.32
N LEU A 94 -6.54 -14.44 15.43
CA LEU A 94 -6.85 -13.78 14.16
C LEU A 94 -7.47 -12.40 14.39
N ILE A 95 -8.45 -12.27 15.26
CA ILE A 95 -9.11 -10.99 15.60
C ILE A 95 -8.09 -10.02 16.19
N ILE A 96 -7.22 -10.50 17.11
CA ILE A 96 -6.15 -9.68 17.70
C ILE A 96 -5.17 -9.20 16.64
N LEU A 97 -4.70 -10.08 15.76
CA LEU A 97 -3.77 -9.74 14.69
C LEU A 97 -4.36 -8.67 13.75
N TRP A 98 -5.64 -8.80 13.38
CA TRP A 98 -6.31 -7.81 12.54
C TRP A 98 -6.49 -6.48 13.26
N ALA A 99 -6.83 -6.49 14.54
CA ALA A 99 -6.97 -5.28 15.32
C ALA A 99 -5.62 -4.56 15.48
N ILE A 100 -4.53 -5.30 15.74
CA ILE A 100 -3.16 -4.77 15.78
C ILE A 100 -2.78 -4.19 14.41
N GLN A 101 -3.03 -4.90 13.32
CA GLN A 101 -2.77 -4.45 11.96
C GLN A 101 -3.49 -3.15 11.64
N SER A 102 -4.75 -3.04 12.06
CA SER A 102 -5.56 -1.84 11.87
C SER A 102 -5.06 -0.66 12.71
N LEU A 103 -4.68 -0.89 13.96
CA LEU A 103 -4.13 0.14 14.85
C LEU A 103 -2.78 0.68 14.31
N ILE A 104 -1.91 -0.21 13.86
CA ILE A 104 -0.64 0.16 13.23
C ILE A 104 -0.88 0.97 11.96
N SER A 105 -1.83 0.55 11.11
CA SER A 105 -2.20 1.27 9.89
C SER A 105 -2.69 2.68 10.19
N MET A 106 -3.51 2.84 11.24
CA MET A 106 -3.95 4.15 11.73
C MET A 106 -2.76 5.00 12.17
N GLY A 107 -1.82 4.42 12.92
CA GLY A 107 -0.60 5.09 13.36
C GLY A 107 0.24 5.60 12.18
N PHE A 108 0.46 4.77 11.16
CA PHE A 108 1.19 5.17 9.96
C PHE A 108 0.46 6.25 9.15
N LEU A 109 -0.86 6.14 9.00
CA LEU A 109 -1.65 7.15 8.29
C LEU A 109 -1.56 8.52 8.99
N ILE A 110 -1.61 8.54 10.33
CA ILE A 110 -1.41 9.75 11.14
C ILE A 110 0.02 10.27 10.94
N TYR A 111 1.03 9.41 11.08
CA TYR A 111 2.44 9.75 10.93
C TYR A 111 2.72 10.40 9.57
N TRP A 112 2.29 9.77 8.47
CA TRP A 112 2.53 10.30 7.12
C TRP A 112 1.87 11.67 6.89
N GLN A 113 0.71 11.92 7.52
CA GLN A 113 0.02 13.20 7.41
C GLN A 113 0.70 14.30 8.25
N LEU A 114 1.08 13.99 9.50
CA LEU A 114 1.68 14.97 10.41
C LEU A 114 3.04 15.45 9.90
N TYR A 115 3.87 14.56 9.37
CA TYR A 115 5.19 14.89 8.83
C TYR A 115 5.17 15.32 7.36
N GLY A 116 4.00 15.34 6.72
CA GLY A 116 3.85 15.83 5.35
C GLY A 116 4.45 14.94 4.27
N HIS A 117 4.85 13.69 4.58
CA HIS A 117 5.49 12.77 3.64
C HIS A 117 4.68 12.54 2.36
N LEU A 118 3.35 12.44 2.49
CA LEU A 118 2.46 12.26 1.34
C LEU A 118 2.39 13.52 0.45
N ALA A 119 2.52 14.71 1.03
CA ALA A 119 2.54 15.96 0.27
C ALA A 119 3.88 16.15 -0.45
N GLU A 120 4.99 15.85 0.24
CA GLU A 120 6.33 15.90 -0.35
C GLU A 120 6.48 14.91 -1.51
N PHE A 121 5.98 13.68 -1.36
CA PHE A 121 5.95 12.70 -2.45
C PHE A 121 5.22 13.26 -3.68
N ARG A 122 4.03 13.83 -3.51
CA ARG A 122 3.26 14.41 -4.62
C ARG A 122 4.02 15.53 -5.31
N LYS A 123 4.70 16.40 -4.55
CA LYS A 123 5.54 17.45 -5.09
C LYS A 123 6.69 16.89 -5.94
N LYS A 124 7.39 15.87 -5.45
CA LYS A 124 8.47 15.20 -6.20
C LYS A 124 7.93 14.51 -7.45
N LEU A 125 6.79 13.83 -7.36
CA LEU A 125 6.18 13.17 -8.52
C LEU A 125 5.76 14.18 -9.60
N ALA A 126 5.24 15.36 -9.21
CA ALA A 126 4.90 16.43 -10.14
C ALA A 126 6.12 16.96 -10.90
N GLN A 127 7.29 16.96 -10.29
CA GLN A 127 8.54 17.41 -10.92
C GLN A 127 9.09 16.43 -11.97
N CYS A 128 8.62 15.18 -11.99
CA CYS A 128 9.17 14.16 -12.89
C CYS A 128 8.68 14.31 -14.33
N GLN A 129 7.40 14.33 -14.54
CA GLN A 129 6.79 14.36 -15.88
C GLN A 129 5.42 15.08 -15.89
N GLU A 130 5.19 15.99 -14.99
CA GLU A 130 3.91 16.73 -14.90
C GLU A 130 2.69 15.79 -14.85
N PHE A 131 2.82 14.63 -14.22
CA PHE A 131 1.79 13.59 -14.15
C PHE A 131 1.35 13.03 -15.53
N ARG A 132 2.20 13.02 -16.55
CA ARG A 132 1.81 12.55 -17.90
C ARG A 132 1.31 11.11 -17.91
N GLY A 133 1.95 10.21 -17.14
CA GLY A 133 1.52 8.83 -17.01
C GLY A 133 0.14 8.70 -16.37
N LEU A 134 -0.11 9.46 -15.30
CA LEU A 134 -1.42 9.53 -14.63
C LEU A 134 -2.47 10.23 -15.49
N ALA A 135 -2.10 11.29 -16.22
CA ALA A 135 -2.98 12.06 -17.10
C ALA A 135 -3.39 11.27 -18.35
N SER A 136 -2.63 10.23 -18.72
CA SER A 136 -2.95 9.37 -19.85
C SER A 136 -4.34 8.73 -19.69
N GLU A 137 -4.99 8.42 -20.80
CA GLU A 137 -6.31 7.74 -20.78
C GLU A 137 -6.26 6.42 -19.97
N ARG A 138 -5.15 5.71 -20.08
CA ARG A 138 -4.89 4.46 -19.33
C ARG A 138 -4.74 4.74 -17.84
N GLY A 139 -3.99 5.78 -17.46
CA GLY A 139 -3.81 6.22 -16.06
C GLY A 139 -5.14 6.58 -15.42
N GLN A 140 -5.96 7.39 -16.10
CA GLN A 140 -7.29 7.77 -15.61
C GLN A 140 -8.26 6.59 -15.48
N LYS A 141 -8.24 5.63 -16.42
CA LYS A 141 -9.03 4.37 -16.30
C LYS A 141 -8.59 3.59 -15.07
N TYR A 142 -7.28 3.52 -14.83
CA TYR A 142 -6.72 2.81 -13.69
C TYR A 142 -7.11 3.47 -12.35
N VAL A 143 -6.95 4.78 -12.21
CA VAL A 143 -7.36 5.53 -11.00
C VAL A 143 -8.85 5.34 -10.72
N ARG A 144 -9.70 5.44 -11.76
CA ARG A 144 -11.15 5.19 -11.62
C ARG A 144 -11.47 3.77 -11.15
N ALA A 145 -10.78 2.76 -11.69
CA ALA A 145 -10.94 1.38 -11.27
C ALA A 145 -10.52 1.19 -9.80
N THR A 146 -9.37 1.74 -9.40
CA THR A 146 -8.87 1.67 -8.02
C THR A 146 -9.85 2.34 -7.04
N ASN A 147 -10.40 3.50 -7.38
CA ASN A 147 -11.40 4.18 -6.56
C ASN A 147 -12.70 3.37 -6.43
N ARG A 148 -13.16 2.71 -7.50
CA ARG A 148 -14.32 1.80 -7.42
C ARG A 148 -14.03 0.61 -6.50
N CYS A 149 -12.85 0.00 -6.62
CA CYS A 149 -12.44 -1.08 -5.72
C CYS A 149 -12.39 -0.60 -4.26
N PHE A 150 -11.93 0.61 -4.00
CA PHE A 150 -11.91 1.21 -2.67
C PHE A 150 -13.33 1.28 -2.06
N TYR A 151 -14.28 1.89 -2.77
CA TYR A 151 -15.66 1.97 -2.29
C TYR A 151 -16.31 0.60 -2.11
N LEU A 152 -16.05 -0.35 -3.02
CA LEU A 152 -16.52 -1.73 -2.87
C LEU A 152 -15.94 -2.38 -1.61
N THR A 153 -14.65 -2.19 -1.33
CA THR A 153 -14.00 -2.74 -0.13
C THR A 153 -14.56 -2.12 1.15
N VAL A 154 -14.79 -0.80 1.17
CA VAL A 154 -15.44 -0.12 2.30
C VAL A 154 -16.86 -0.65 2.51
N PHE A 155 -17.65 -0.78 1.44
CA PHE A 155 -19.00 -1.32 1.49
C PHE A 155 -19.02 -2.77 2.02
N LEU A 156 -18.13 -3.64 1.50
CA LEU A 156 -18.00 -5.02 1.98
C LEU A 156 -17.60 -5.07 3.46
N THR A 157 -16.67 -4.22 3.89
CA THR A 157 -16.28 -4.12 5.30
C THR A 157 -17.46 -3.76 6.19
N CYS A 158 -18.24 -2.74 5.83
CA CYS A 158 -19.42 -2.34 6.57
C CYS A 158 -20.48 -3.46 6.58
N SER A 159 -20.71 -4.13 5.45
CA SER A 159 -21.67 -5.21 5.33
C SER A 159 -21.31 -6.43 6.19
N VAL A 160 -20.02 -6.82 6.18
CA VAL A 160 -19.52 -7.95 6.97
C VAL A 160 -19.61 -7.66 8.47
N THR A 161 -19.17 -6.48 8.90
CA THR A 161 -19.23 -6.10 10.32
C THR A 161 -20.67 -5.97 10.80
N ALA A 162 -21.58 -5.44 9.96
CA ALA A 162 -23.01 -5.39 10.27
C ALA A 162 -23.65 -6.79 10.36
N ALA A 163 -23.31 -7.70 9.43
CA ALA A 163 -23.79 -9.08 9.44
C ALA A 163 -23.30 -9.84 10.68
N LEU A 164 -22.04 -9.69 11.05
CA LEU A 164 -21.47 -10.31 12.26
C LEU A 164 -22.12 -9.76 13.53
N ALA A 165 -22.36 -8.44 13.60
CA ALA A 165 -23.09 -7.84 14.71
C ALA A 165 -24.54 -8.33 14.77
N GLY A 166 -25.24 -8.40 13.62
CA GLY A 166 -26.59 -8.92 13.52
C GLY A 166 -26.69 -10.37 13.97
N LYS A 167 -25.78 -11.24 13.48
CA LYS A 167 -25.69 -12.64 13.91
C LYS A 167 -25.52 -12.73 15.43
N TYR A 168 -24.59 -11.96 16.00
CA TYR A 168 -24.35 -11.94 17.43
C TYR A 168 -25.59 -11.53 18.26
N HIS A 169 -26.37 -10.59 17.76
CA HIS A 169 -27.60 -10.16 18.47
C HIS A 169 -28.79 -11.10 18.31
N LEU A 170 -28.79 -11.95 17.25
CA LEU A 170 -29.89 -12.89 16.97
C LEU A 170 -29.64 -14.29 17.57
N GLU A 171 -28.38 -14.63 17.91
CA GLU A 171 -28.07 -15.91 18.56
C GLU A 171 -28.51 -15.89 20.04
N GLU A 172 -29.43 -16.78 20.40
CA GLU A 172 -29.90 -16.94 21.80
C GLU A 172 -28.82 -17.54 22.72
N LYS A 173 -27.95 -18.37 22.19
CA LYS A 173 -26.83 -19.00 22.93
C LYS A 173 -25.50 -18.45 22.45
N HIS A 174 -24.87 -17.66 23.30
CA HIS A 174 -23.50 -17.19 23.06
C HIS A 174 -22.50 -18.21 23.62
N THR A 175 -21.39 -18.41 22.94
CA THR A 175 -20.26 -19.13 23.51
C THR A 175 -19.68 -18.31 24.68
N GLU A 176 -19.11 -18.99 25.68
CA GLU A 176 -18.47 -18.35 26.84
C GLU A 176 -17.46 -17.27 26.42
N PHE A 177 -16.81 -17.49 25.27
CA PHE A 177 -15.89 -16.52 24.68
C PHE A 177 -16.62 -15.27 24.14
N GLN A 178 -17.74 -15.44 23.44
CA GLN A 178 -18.54 -14.32 22.93
C GLN A 178 -19.10 -13.48 24.08
N GLU A 179 -19.50 -14.11 25.16
CA GLU A 179 -19.91 -13.42 26.40
C GLU A 179 -18.74 -12.62 26.98
N LYS A 180 -17.57 -13.24 27.19
CA LYS A 180 -16.37 -12.55 27.70
C LYS A 180 -15.95 -11.38 26.82
N GLN A 181 -16.00 -11.54 25.50
CA GLN A 181 -15.69 -10.48 24.55
C GLN A 181 -16.69 -9.31 24.61
N SER A 182 -17.97 -9.61 24.93
CA SER A 182 -19.00 -8.59 25.09
C SER A 182 -18.81 -7.68 26.30
N PHE A 183 -18.05 -8.12 27.29
CA PHE A 183 -17.72 -7.35 28.49
C PHE A 183 -16.54 -6.39 28.34
N ILE A 184 -16.01 -6.17 27.12
CA ILE A 184 -14.90 -5.26 26.88
C ILE A 184 -15.14 -3.87 27.51
N PHE A 185 -16.38 -3.40 27.52
CA PHE A 185 -16.78 -2.14 28.13
C PHE A 185 -17.55 -2.31 29.45
N TYR A 186 -17.50 -3.48 30.07
CA TYR A 186 -18.13 -3.83 31.37
C TYR A 186 -19.64 -3.61 31.44
N HIS A 187 -20.31 -3.26 30.34
CA HIS A 187 -21.76 -3.05 30.32
C HIS A 187 -22.38 -3.55 29.01
N PRO A 188 -23.43 -4.38 29.06
CA PRO A 188 -24.07 -4.91 27.86
C PRO A 188 -24.56 -3.84 26.88
N GLY A 189 -25.02 -2.69 27.39
CA GLY A 189 -25.48 -1.57 26.56
C GLY A 189 -24.36 -0.87 25.76
N LEU A 190 -23.07 -1.12 26.06
CA LEU A 190 -21.92 -0.56 25.33
C LEU A 190 -21.40 -1.49 24.21
N ARG A 191 -22.00 -2.69 24.04
CA ARG A 191 -21.65 -3.62 22.96
C ARG A 191 -21.65 -3.00 21.55
N PRO A 192 -22.61 -2.15 21.16
CA PRO A 192 -22.62 -1.51 19.86
C PRO A 192 -21.37 -0.65 19.61
N ILE A 193 -20.79 -0.06 20.64
CA ILE A 193 -19.56 0.76 20.55
C ILE A 193 -18.37 -0.09 20.09
N TYR A 194 -18.27 -1.34 20.57
CA TYR A 194 -17.21 -2.26 20.11
C TYR A 194 -17.32 -2.52 18.60
N THR A 195 -18.54 -2.78 18.10
CA THR A 195 -18.77 -2.99 16.67
C THR A 195 -18.41 -1.74 15.85
N LEU A 196 -18.80 -0.55 16.34
CA LEU A 196 -18.46 0.71 15.68
C LEU A 196 -16.95 0.96 15.63
N ILE A 197 -16.24 0.74 16.75
CA ILE A 197 -14.77 0.88 16.79
C ILE A 197 -14.10 -0.11 15.84
N THR A 198 -14.55 -1.37 15.83
CA THR A 198 -14.00 -2.40 14.96
C THR A 198 -14.23 -2.05 13.48
N THR A 199 -15.44 -1.62 13.12
CA THR A 199 -15.76 -1.17 11.76
C THR A 199 -14.89 0.02 11.35
N TYR A 200 -14.74 1.01 12.21
CA TYR A 200 -13.89 2.17 11.99
C TYR A 200 -12.44 1.76 11.73
N LEU A 201 -11.87 0.88 12.56
CA LEU A 201 -10.51 0.39 12.42
C LEU A 201 -10.29 -0.34 11.09
N TYR A 202 -11.23 -1.18 10.66
CA TYR A 202 -11.12 -1.87 9.38
C TYR A 202 -11.22 -0.93 8.19
N ILE A 203 -12.06 0.11 8.27
CA ILE A 203 -12.13 1.12 7.21
C ILE A 203 -10.79 1.89 7.14
N VAL A 204 -10.23 2.30 8.28
CA VAL A 204 -8.92 3.00 8.33
C VAL A 204 -7.80 2.11 7.81
N PHE A 205 -7.79 0.83 8.16
CA PHE A 205 -6.85 -0.15 7.62
C PHE A 205 -6.93 -0.22 6.09
N ASN A 206 -8.13 -0.40 5.54
CA ASN A 206 -8.33 -0.44 4.09
C ASN A 206 -7.91 0.88 3.43
N MET A 207 -8.22 2.04 4.03
CA MET A 207 -7.75 3.34 3.53
C MET A 207 -6.23 3.40 3.43
N THR A 208 -5.52 2.93 4.45
CA THR A 208 -4.05 2.95 4.47
C THR A 208 -3.46 2.04 3.38
N LEU A 209 -4.07 0.86 3.16
CA LEU A 209 -3.70 -0.01 2.05
C LEU A 209 -3.93 0.66 0.69
N PHE A 210 -5.06 1.35 0.51
CA PHE A 210 -5.34 2.06 -0.74
C PHE A 210 -4.43 3.27 -0.94
N VAL A 211 -3.96 3.93 0.11
CA VAL A 211 -2.90 4.95 0.01
C VAL A 211 -1.63 4.30 -0.55
N LEU A 212 -1.16 3.17 0.01
CA LEU A 212 -0.01 2.44 -0.51
C LEU A 212 -0.20 2.08 -2.00
N ILE A 213 -1.35 1.48 -2.35
CA ILE A 213 -1.66 1.08 -3.73
C ILE A 213 -1.63 2.29 -4.68
N LEU A 214 -2.30 3.39 -4.33
CA LEU A 214 -2.41 4.57 -5.19
C LEU A 214 -1.04 5.22 -5.42
N TYR A 215 -0.25 5.39 -4.37
CA TYR A 215 1.07 6.02 -4.46
C TYR A 215 2.06 5.15 -5.24
N THR A 216 2.07 3.85 -4.99
CA THR A 216 2.92 2.91 -5.74
C THR A 216 2.52 2.82 -7.21
N ASN A 217 1.22 2.76 -7.49
CA ASN A 217 0.74 2.69 -8.87
C ASN A 217 0.87 4.01 -9.62
N SER A 218 0.83 5.17 -8.96
CA SER A 218 1.14 6.44 -9.61
C SER A 218 2.58 6.45 -10.12
N THR A 219 3.52 6.02 -9.29
CA THR A 219 4.94 5.87 -9.68
C THR A 219 5.12 4.85 -10.80
N TYR A 220 4.40 3.71 -10.73
CA TYR A 220 4.40 2.70 -11.80
C TYR A 220 3.92 3.27 -13.14
N LEU A 221 2.87 4.09 -13.14
CA LEU A 221 2.32 4.68 -14.37
C LEU A 221 3.30 5.69 -14.99
N GLU A 222 3.97 6.52 -14.18
CA GLU A 222 4.99 7.45 -14.67
C GLU A 222 6.20 6.69 -15.21
N MET A 223 6.68 5.65 -14.51
CA MET A 223 7.79 4.82 -14.98
C MET A 223 7.46 4.11 -16.29
N ARG A 224 6.24 3.60 -16.41
CA ARG A 224 5.76 2.97 -17.63
C ARG A 224 5.66 3.96 -18.79
N TYR A 225 5.17 5.17 -18.54
CA TYR A 225 5.11 6.23 -19.54
C TYR A 225 6.51 6.58 -20.04
N PHE A 226 7.47 6.74 -19.12
CA PHE A 226 8.88 6.93 -19.45
C PHE A 226 9.42 5.79 -20.32
N ASN A 227 9.12 4.54 -20.00
CA ASN A 227 9.55 3.38 -20.77
C ASN A 227 8.95 3.37 -22.20
N GLU A 228 7.69 3.76 -22.34
CA GLU A 228 7.03 3.91 -23.64
C GLU A 228 7.69 5.05 -24.47
N GLU A 229 8.08 6.17 -23.84
CA GLU A 229 8.82 7.27 -24.50
C GLU A 229 10.23 6.81 -24.96
N ILE A 230 11.00 6.14 -24.09
CA ILE A 230 12.34 5.62 -24.43
C ILE A 230 12.24 4.57 -25.55
N SER A 231 11.25 3.70 -25.52
CA SER A 231 11.05 2.68 -26.57
C SER A 231 10.78 3.31 -27.94
N ASN A 232 10.07 4.43 -27.99
CA ASN A 232 9.68 5.13 -29.21
C ASN A 232 10.61 6.32 -29.55
N PHE A 233 11.69 6.50 -28.79
CA PHE A 233 12.59 7.62 -29.00
C PHE A 233 13.28 7.53 -30.36
N ASP A 234 13.26 8.65 -31.12
CA ASP A 234 13.96 8.78 -32.39
C ASP A 234 15.37 9.40 -32.15
N GLY A 235 16.39 8.56 -32.20
CA GLY A 235 17.79 8.96 -32.09
C GLY A 235 18.39 9.56 -33.37
N SER A 236 17.64 9.62 -34.48
CA SER A 236 18.16 10.13 -35.77
C SER A 236 18.08 11.65 -35.93
N GLY A 237 17.23 12.34 -35.15
CA GLY A 237 17.00 13.78 -35.21
C GLY A 237 18.22 14.60 -34.81
N GLU A 238 18.37 15.85 -35.34
CA GLU A 238 19.47 16.75 -35.01
C GLU A 238 19.60 17.05 -33.51
N LYS A 239 18.46 17.15 -32.79
CA LYS A 239 18.37 17.41 -31.33
C LYS A 239 18.26 16.14 -30.48
N ALA A 240 18.64 14.99 -31.05
CA ALA A 240 18.49 13.71 -30.30
C ALA A 240 19.32 13.69 -29.01
N ALA A 241 20.51 14.25 -28.98
CA ALA A 241 21.37 14.34 -27.80
C ALA A 241 20.70 15.19 -26.68
N GLU A 242 20.18 16.37 -27.01
CA GLU A 242 19.47 17.25 -26.06
C GLU A 242 18.25 16.55 -25.47
N LYS A 243 17.43 15.93 -26.33
CA LYS A 243 16.26 15.17 -25.88
C LYS A 243 16.62 14.00 -24.99
N LEU A 244 17.69 13.27 -25.32
CA LEU A 244 18.13 12.13 -24.52
C LEU A 244 18.69 12.60 -23.16
N LEU A 245 19.30 13.77 -23.09
CA LEU A 245 19.73 14.39 -21.84
C LEU A 245 18.53 14.73 -20.93
N VAL A 246 17.45 15.24 -21.50
CA VAL A 246 16.20 15.47 -20.76
C VAL A 246 15.63 14.14 -20.21
N HIS A 247 15.69 13.05 -20.98
CA HIS A 247 15.28 11.74 -20.48
C HIS A 247 16.17 11.22 -19.35
N LEU A 248 17.49 11.52 -19.37
CA LEU A 248 18.38 11.20 -18.26
C LEU A 248 17.98 11.95 -16.98
N GLU A 249 17.64 13.22 -17.09
CA GLU A 249 17.16 14.03 -15.96
C GLU A 249 15.81 13.50 -15.42
N ILE A 250 14.85 13.23 -16.30
CA ILE A 250 13.55 12.64 -15.92
C ILE A 250 13.76 11.31 -15.18
N TYR A 251 14.65 10.44 -15.69
CA TYR A 251 14.95 9.17 -15.04
C TYR A 251 15.56 9.36 -13.64
N SER A 252 16.49 10.30 -13.50
CA SER A 252 17.11 10.65 -12.20
C SER A 252 16.04 11.12 -11.20
N ASN A 253 15.10 11.95 -11.64
CA ASN A 253 13.98 12.42 -10.83
C ASN A 253 13.04 11.27 -10.43
N LEU A 254 12.71 10.35 -11.37
CA LEU A 254 11.93 9.15 -11.08
C LEU A 254 12.62 8.26 -10.05
N CYS A 255 13.94 8.06 -10.14
CA CYS A 255 14.72 7.34 -9.13
C CYS A 255 14.59 7.99 -7.73
N SER A 256 14.64 9.33 -7.66
CA SER A 256 14.44 10.07 -6.42
C SER A 256 13.04 9.86 -5.84
N VAL A 257 12.00 9.85 -6.68
CA VAL A 257 10.62 9.56 -6.27
C VAL A 257 10.48 8.13 -5.74
N ILE A 258 11.07 7.15 -6.42
CA ILE A 258 11.01 5.74 -6.01
C ILE A 258 11.71 5.53 -4.68
N ARG A 259 12.89 6.14 -4.46
CA ARG A 259 13.56 6.10 -3.16
C ARG A 259 12.76 6.76 -2.05
N HIS A 260 12.07 7.86 -2.36
CA HIS A 260 11.19 8.52 -1.41
C HIS A 260 9.95 7.66 -1.09
N LEU A 261 9.39 6.98 -2.10
CA LEU A 261 8.32 6.00 -1.94
C LEU A 261 8.75 4.87 -1.00
N ASP A 262 9.94 4.32 -1.21
CA ASP A 262 10.51 3.29 -0.34
C ASP A 262 10.65 3.80 1.10
N LEU A 263 11.21 5.00 1.29
CA LEU A 263 11.37 5.60 2.62
C LEU A 263 10.04 5.69 3.38
N ILE A 264 8.94 6.04 2.70
CA ILE A 264 7.61 6.17 3.31
C ILE A 264 7.05 4.80 3.68
N PHE A 265 7.14 3.82 2.77
CA PHE A 265 6.38 2.58 2.90
C PHE A 265 7.16 1.35 3.36
N ARG A 266 8.50 1.35 3.33
CA ARG A 266 9.34 0.19 3.66
C ARG A 266 9.02 -0.46 5.01
N LEU A 267 8.83 0.35 6.05
CA LEU A 267 8.53 -0.15 7.40
C LEU A 267 7.08 -0.65 7.48
N TYR A 268 6.15 0.07 6.87
CA TYR A 268 4.75 -0.33 6.81
C TYR A 268 4.57 -1.67 6.09
N THR A 269 5.18 -1.83 4.91
CA THR A 269 5.12 -3.08 4.13
C THR A 269 5.71 -4.26 4.90
N PHE A 270 6.84 -4.06 5.59
CA PHE A 270 7.45 -5.09 6.44
C PHE A 270 6.48 -5.55 7.52
N ILE A 271 5.96 -4.63 8.33
CA ILE A 271 5.05 -4.95 9.44
C ILE A 271 3.79 -5.64 8.91
N MET A 272 3.23 -5.15 7.79
CA MET A 272 2.04 -5.75 7.19
C MET A 272 2.28 -7.19 6.74
N ILE A 273 3.40 -7.48 6.10
CA ILE A 273 3.74 -8.85 5.68
C ILE A 273 3.91 -9.76 6.91
N VAL A 274 4.64 -9.29 7.93
CA VAL A 274 4.87 -10.07 9.17
C VAL A 274 3.56 -10.42 9.89
N ILE A 275 2.56 -9.53 9.86
CA ILE A 275 1.26 -9.79 10.51
C ILE A 275 0.33 -10.59 9.58
N THR A 276 0.38 -10.34 8.27
CA THR A 276 -0.55 -10.98 7.31
C THR A 276 -0.25 -12.48 7.16
N ILE A 277 1.01 -12.89 7.21
CA ILE A 277 1.37 -14.32 7.08
C ILE A 277 0.72 -15.16 8.21
N PRO A 278 0.89 -14.86 9.52
CA PRO A 278 0.18 -15.57 10.56
C PRO A 278 -1.34 -15.47 10.44
N SER A 279 -1.87 -14.30 10.04
CA SER A 279 -3.31 -14.11 9.82
C SER A 279 -3.86 -15.05 8.75
N MET A 280 -3.12 -15.26 7.65
CA MET A 280 -3.49 -16.22 6.60
C MET A 280 -3.50 -17.66 7.14
N ILE A 281 -2.49 -18.04 7.91
CA ILE A 281 -2.39 -19.37 8.50
C ILE A 281 -3.57 -19.64 9.44
N PHE A 282 -3.86 -18.72 10.36
CA PHE A 282 -5.00 -18.85 11.28
C PHE A 282 -6.35 -18.82 10.56
N THR A 283 -6.48 -18.04 9.48
CA THR A 283 -7.69 -18.04 8.64
C THR A 283 -7.91 -19.40 8.01
N LEU A 284 -6.87 -20.01 7.45
CA LEU A 284 -6.95 -21.34 6.82
C LEU A 284 -7.21 -22.44 7.85
N MET A 285 -6.59 -22.37 9.02
CA MET A 285 -6.90 -23.30 10.13
C MET A 285 -8.35 -23.21 10.57
N MET A 286 -8.87 -22.00 10.76
CA MET A 286 -10.29 -21.79 11.08
C MET A 286 -11.22 -22.35 10.01
N MET A 287 -10.87 -22.16 8.73
CA MET A 287 -11.66 -22.71 7.63
C MET A 287 -11.79 -24.23 7.72
N ASN A 288 -10.66 -24.91 7.89
CA ASN A 288 -10.63 -26.37 7.96
C ASN A 288 -11.52 -26.91 9.09
N HIS A 289 -11.66 -26.16 10.19
CA HIS A 289 -12.46 -26.57 11.35
C HIS A 289 -13.94 -26.14 11.28
N ARG A 290 -14.27 -25.03 10.61
CA ARG A 290 -15.64 -24.45 10.61
C ARG A 290 -16.44 -24.76 9.36
N ILE A 291 -15.82 -25.15 8.24
CA ILE A 291 -16.54 -25.37 6.99
C ILE A 291 -17.01 -26.81 6.92
N HIS A 292 -18.26 -27.03 7.34
CA HIS A 292 -18.95 -28.31 7.18
C HIS A 292 -20.11 -28.23 6.17
N SER A 293 -20.49 -27.00 5.76
CA SER A 293 -21.57 -26.76 4.79
C SER A 293 -21.22 -25.66 3.79
N LEU A 294 -21.94 -25.63 2.67
CA LEU A 294 -21.80 -24.54 1.69
C LEU A 294 -22.13 -23.17 2.29
N LEU A 295 -23.07 -23.13 3.24
CA LEU A 295 -23.43 -21.90 3.96
C LEU A 295 -22.28 -21.37 4.81
N ASP A 296 -21.56 -22.26 5.52
CA ASP A 296 -20.40 -21.90 6.32
C ASP A 296 -19.29 -21.32 5.44
N LEU A 297 -19.06 -21.92 4.27
CA LEU A 297 -18.11 -21.41 3.28
C LEU A 297 -18.50 -19.99 2.85
N LEU A 298 -19.75 -19.74 2.49
CA LEU A 298 -20.23 -18.43 2.08
C LEU A 298 -20.07 -17.37 3.19
N LEU A 299 -20.27 -17.74 4.44
CA LEU A 299 -20.09 -16.84 5.59
C LEU A 299 -18.59 -16.54 5.86
N CYS A 300 -17.71 -17.50 5.59
CA CYS A 300 -16.26 -17.32 5.76
C CYS A 300 -15.58 -16.61 4.58
N MET A 301 -16.17 -16.64 3.36
CA MET A 301 -15.58 -16.04 2.15
C MET A 301 -15.16 -14.57 2.28
N PRO A 302 -15.93 -13.67 2.93
CA PRO A 302 -15.51 -12.29 3.10
C PRO A 302 -14.21 -12.14 3.93
N THR A 303 -14.07 -12.96 4.97
CA THR A 303 -12.88 -12.98 5.84
C THR A 303 -11.65 -13.42 5.06
N ILE A 304 -11.78 -14.50 4.28
CA ILE A 304 -10.73 -15.02 3.41
C ILE A 304 -10.37 -13.99 2.35
N GLY A 305 -11.38 -13.39 1.73
CA GLY A 305 -11.20 -12.37 0.70
C GLY A 305 -10.47 -11.14 1.22
N LEU A 306 -10.78 -10.66 2.42
CA LEU A 306 -10.10 -9.52 3.05
C LEU A 306 -8.64 -9.86 3.40
N CYS A 307 -8.38 -11.08 3.91
CA CYS A 307 -7.02 -11.52 4.23
C CYS A 307 -6.17 -11.64 2.96
N ALA A 308 -6.67 -12.29 1.92
CA ALA A 308 -6.03 -12.40 0.62
C ALA A 308 -5.80 -11.03 -0.03
N PHE A 309 -6.83 -10.16 0.02
CA PHE A 309 -6.73 -8.79 -0.47
C PHE A 309 -5.61 -8.02 0.23
N SER A 310 -5.50 -8.12 1.56
CA SER A 310 -4.46 -7.43 2.34
C SER A 310 -3.05 -7.86 1.89
N PHE A 311 -2.83 -9.15 1.70
CA PHE A 311 -1.55 -9.68 1.22
C PHE A 311 -1.23 -9.19 -0.19
N PHE A 312 -2.17 -9.32 -1.12
CA PHE A 312 -1.96 -8.90 -2.50
C PHE A 312 -1.84 -7.38 -2.65
N ALA A 313 -2.57 -6.61 -1.84
CA ALA A 313 -2.48 -5.15 -1.84
C ALA A 313 -1.07 -4.66 -1.47
N VAL A 314 -0.46 -5.29 -0.47
CA VAL A 314 0.90 -4.92 -0.01
C VAL A 314 1.98 -5.39 -0.98
N THR A 315 1.76 -6.49 -1.70
CA THR A 315 2.82 -7.16 -2.47
C THR A 315 2.76 -6.90 -3.98
N ILE A 316 1.57 -6.93 -4.60
CA ILE A 316 1.45 -6.86 -6.08
C ILE A 316 1.81 -5.47 -6.62
N ALA A 317 1.37 -4.39 -5.98
CA ALA A 317 1.62 -3.05 -6.49
C ALA A 317 3.12 -2.71 -6.51
N PRO A 318 3.88 -2.94 -5.42
CA PRO A 318 5.33 -2.79 -5.44
C PRO A 318 6.06 -3.72 -6.41
N ALA A 319 5.64 -4.98 -6.52
CA ALA A 319 6.28 -5.93 -7.44
C ALA A 319 6.10 -5.52 -8.91
N ARG A 320 4.94 -4.98 -9.28
CA ARG A 320 4.71 -4.43 -10.63
C ARG A 320 5.60 -3.23 -10.92
N LEU A 321 5.79 -2.35 -9.94
CA LEU A 321 6.71 -1.22 -10.06
C LEU A 321 8.14 -1.73 -10.27
N HIS A 322 8.60 -2.69 -9.46
CA HIS A 322 9.93 -3.28 -9.61
C HIS A 322 10.14 -3.95 -10.96
N ASP A 323 9.15 -4.69 -11.46
CA ASP A 323 9.20 -5.29 -12.80
C ASP A 323 9.34 -4.23 -13.90
N GLU A 324 8.65 -3.10 -13.79
CA GLU A 324 8.70 -2.04 -14.79
C GLU A 324 10.06 -1.32 -14.78
N ILE A 325 10.61 -1.08 -13.59
CA ILE A 325 11.98 -0.53 -13.43
C ILE A 325 13.00 -1.48 -14.07
N SER A 326 12.91 -2.77 -13.81
CA SER A 326 13.83 -3.78 -14.35
C SER A 326 13.81 -3.87 -15.88
N ARG A 327 12.71 -3.51 -16.53
CA ARG A 327 12.55 -3.52 -17.99
C ARG A 327 13.13 -2.28 -18.66
N THR A 328 13.34 -1.18 -17.94
CA THR A 328 13.74 0.11 -18.50
C THR A 328 15.03 0.01 -19.33
N LYS A 329 16.06 -0.66 -18.78
CA LYS A 329 17.31 -0.92 -19.49
C LYS A 329 17.08 -1.70 -20.79
N GLY A 330 16.19 -2.69 -20.78
CA GLY A 330 15.84 -3.47 -21.96
C GLY A 330 15.26 -2.61 -23.08
N TYR A 331 14.33 -1.69 -22.76
CA TYR A 331 13.76 -0.77 -23.75
C TYR A 331 14.82 0.17 -24.34
N LEU A 332 15.72 0.72 -23.52
CA LEU A 332 16.82 1.55 -24.01
C LEU A 332 17.75 0.78 -24.96
N CYS A 333 18.17 -0.42 -24.56
CA CYS A 333 19.08 -1.24 -25.35
C CYS A 333 18.45 -1.76 -26.66
N GLN A 334 17.14 -2.04 -26.66
CA GLN A 334 16.40 -2.51 -27.84
C GLN A 334 16.11 -1.40 -28.85
N ASN A 335 16.12 -0.13 -28.43
CA ASN A 335 15.88 1.00 -29.33
C ASN A 335 17.09 1.24 -30.24
N ARG A 336 17.02 0.65 -31.44
CA ARG A 336 18.12 0.72 -32.43
C ARG A 336 18.49 2.15 -32.84
N SER A 337 17.55 3.09 -32.85
CA SER A 337 17.78 4.47 -33.30
C SER A 337 18.76 5.25 -32.41
N ILE A 338 18.91 4.84 -31.15
CA ILE A 338 19.85 5.43 -30.19
C ILE A 338 21.29 4.98 -30.52
N TRP A 339 21.48 3.76 -31.01
CA TRP A 339 22.77 3.13 -31.21
C TRP A 339 23.27 3.23 -32.66
N PHE A 340 22.36 3.36 -33.64
CA PHE A 340 22.67 3.38 -35.07
C PHE A 340 21.85 4.42 -35.83
N PRO A 341 22.46 5.27 -36.70
CA PRO A 341 23.92 5.35 -36.95
C PRO A 341 24.67 5.89 -35.73
N TYR A 342 25.93 5.50 -35.58
CA TYR A 342 26.77 5.95 -34.46
C TYR A 342 26.94 7.46 -34.43
N ARG A 343 26.52 8.08 -33.33
CA ARG A 343 26.71 9.50 -33.01
C ARG A 343 27.34 9.59 -31.62
N LYS A 344 28.52 10.17 -31.52
CA LYS A 344 29.33 10.21 -30.30
C LYS A 344 28.56 10.75 -29.10
N GLU A 345 27.81 11.85 -29.26
CA GLU A 345 27.09 12.52 -28.19
C GLU A 345 25.90 11.67 -27.71
N VAL A 346 25.06 11.18 -28.63
CA VAL A 346 23.91 10.31 -28.31
C VAL A 346 24.39 9.01 -27.66
N TYR A 347 25.46 8.42 -28.18
CA TYR A 347 26.06 7.21 -27.62
C TYR A 347 26.55 7.42 -26.17
N LEU A 348 27.25 8.54 -25.90
CA LEU A 348 27.76 8.85 -24.57
C LEU A 348 26.60 9.00 -23.55
N ILE A 349 25.58 9.78 -23.90
CA ILE A 349 24.41 10.00 -23.02
C ILE A 349 23.64 8.69 -22.85
N GLY A 350 23.42 7.92 -23.94
CA GLY A 350 22.77 6.62 -23.89
C GLY A 350 23.49 5.63 -22.99
N ASN A 351 24.83 5.59 -23.05
CA ASN A 351 25.63 4.71 -22.18
C ASN A 351 25.59 5.18 -20.71
N THR A 352 25.62 6.49 -20.47
CA THR A 352 25.46 7.07 -19.12
C THR A 352 24.08 6.69 -18.55
N LEU A 353 23.01 6.85 -19.34
CA LEU A 353 21.66 6.46 -18.93
C LEU A 353 21.56 4.94 -18.66
N CYS A 354 22.20 4.13 -19.50
CA CYS A 354 22.28 2.67 -19.29
C CYS A 354 22.92 2.31 -17.94
N SER A 355 24.05 2.97 -17.61
CA SER A 355 24.73 2.79 -16.32
C SER A 355 23.88 3.25 -15.14
N HIS A 356 23.13 4.34 -15.28
CA HIS A 356 22.18 4.78 -14.25
C HIS A 356 21.03 3.77 -14.04
N MET A 357 20.62 3.02 -15.09
CA MET A 357 19.59 1.99 -15.02
C MET A 357 20.06 0.68 -14.39
N GLU A 358 21.35 0.52 -14.14
CA GLU A 358 21.93 -0.66 -13.46
C GLU A 358 21.81 -0.64 -11.94
N GLN A 359 21.03 0.28 -11.38
CA GLN A 359 20.79 0.33 -9.94
C GLN A 359 19.85 -0.82 -9.52
N PHE A 360 20.40 -1.80 -8.80
CA PHE A 360 19.68 -3.00 -8.36
C PHE A 360 18.80 -2.77 -7.11
N ASP A 361 18.95 -1.64 -6.43
CA ASP A 361 18.29 -1.29 -5.17
C ASP A 361 17.03 -0.43 -5.34
N LEU A 362 16.55 -0.27 -6.59
CA LEU A 362 15.42 0.59 -6.90
C LEU A 362 14.09 -0.18 -6.79
N GLY A 363 13.23 0.27 -5.90
CA GLY A 363 11.90 -0.33 -5.67
C GLY A 363 11.45 -0.15 -4.23
N VAL A 364 10.28 -0.70 -3.90
CA VAL A 364 9.80 -0.72 -2.52
C VAL A 364 10.38 -1.94 -1.83
N SER A 365 11.06 -1.71 -0.71
CA SER A 365 11.74 -2.75 0.05
C SER A 365 10.93 -3.19 1.28
N VAL A 366 11.22 -4.39 1.75
CA VAL A 366 10.77 -4.91 3.04
C VAL A 366 11.83 -4.50 4.07
N TRP A 367 11.64 -3.35 4.68
CA TRP A 367 12.54 -2.73 5.66
C TRP A 367 14.01 -2.61 5.18
N GLY A 368 14.25 -2.48 3.88
CA GLY A 368 15.59 -2.40 3.31
C GLY A 368 16.32 -3.74 3.13
N PHE A 369 15.76 -4.88 3.58
CA PHE A 369 16.40 -6.19 3.44
C PHE A 369 16.25 -6.79 2.04
N ALA A 370 15.07 -6.68 1.46
CA ALA A 370 14.78 -7.23 0.14
C ALA A 370 13.74 -6.38 -0.58
N LEU A 371 13.85 -6.28 -1.91
CA LEU A 371 12.86 -5.62 -2.73
C LEU A 371 11.63 -6.52 -2.92
N LEU A 372 10.45 -5.90 -2.87
CA LEU A 372 9.19 -6.57 -3.19
C LEU A 372 9.15 -6.93 -4.67
N SER A 373 9.46 -8.18 -4.96
CA SER A 373 9.54 -8.75 -6.30
C SER A 373 8.67 -10.01 -6.41
N ARG A 374 8.38 -10.46 -7.63
CA ARG A 374 7.60 -11.69 -7.83
C ARG A 374 8.20 -12.93 -7.16
N PRO A 375 9.53 -13.17 -7.22
CA PRO A 375 10.14 -14.29 -6.51
C PRO A 375 9.90 -14.23 -4.99
N LEU A 376 9.96 -13.05 -4.38
CA LEU A 376 9.71 -12.88 -2.96
C LEU A 376 8.25 -13.24 -2.60
N ILE A 377 7.29 -12.83 -3.43
CA ILE A 377 5.86 -13.18 -3.25
C ILE A 377 5.66 -14.69 -3.29
N LEU A 378 6.23 -15.36 -4.29
CA LEU A 378 6.15 -16.82 -4.41
C LEU A 378 6.82 -17.52 -3.23
N GLY A 379 7.98 -17.05 -2.80
CA GLY A 379 8.68 -17.56 -1.62
C GLY A 379 7.86 -17.43 -0.34
N THR A 380 7.21 -16.29 -0.12
CA THR A 380 6.35 -16.07 1.05
C THR A 380 5.10 -16.96 1.02
N LEU A 381 4.46 -17.15 -0.13
CA LEU A 381 3.33 -18.06 -0.29
C LEU A 381 3.74 -19.52 -0.05
N SER A 382 4.88 -19.94 -0.60
CA SER A 382 5.41 -21.30 -0.37
C SER A 382 5.73 -21.54 1.10
N ALA A 383 6.39 -20.59 1.78
CA ALA A 383 6.66 -20.68 3.20
C ALA A 383 5.37 -20.75 4.04
N THR A 384 4.35 -19.96 3.67
CA THR A 384 3.04 -19.99 4.34
C THR A 384 2.36 -21.36 4.18
N ALA A 385 2.41 -21.95 2.98
CA ALA A 385 1.87 -23.28 2.72
C ALA A 385 2.60 -24.38 3.51
N MET A 386 3.94 -24.31 3.59
CA MET A 386 4.73 -25.24 4.39
C MET A 386 4.40 -25.14 5.89
N MET A 387 4.30 -23.93 6.43
CA MET A 387 3.93 -23.70 7.82
C MET A 387 2.53 -24.22 8.15
N LEU A 388 1.57 -24.04 7.22
CA LEU A 388 0.22 -24.58 7.37
C LEU A 388 0.25 -26.11 7.41
N SER A 389 0.99 -26.77 6.51
CA SER A 389 1.13 -28.24 6.49
C SER A 389 1.70 -28.75 7.81
N LEU A 390 2.76 -28.13 8.32
CA LEU A 390 3.35 -28.51 9.61
C LEU A 390 2.34 -28.35 10.77
N LEU A 391 1.58 -27.25 10.80
CA LEU A 391 0.60 -27.03 11.85
C LEU A 391 -0.57 -28.02 11.79
N THR A 392 -1.02 -28.40 10.60
CA THR A 392 -2.08 -29.41 10.43
C THR A 392 -1.63 -30.80 10.82
N GLU A 393 -0.33 -31.14 10.68
CA GLU A 393 0.23 -32.42 11.16
C GLU A 393 0.42 -32.47 12.66
N LEU A 394 0.69 -31.32 13.30
CA LEU A 394 0.90 -31.24 14.76
C LEU A 394 -0.42 -31.15 15.55
N ALA A 395 -1.47 -30.60 14.98
CA ALA A 395 -2.77 -30.40 15.64
C ALA A 395 -3.41 -31.70 16.16
N PRO A 396 -3.51 -32.81 15.40
CA PRO A 396 -4.14 -34.04 15.89
C PRO A 396 -3.33 -34.76 17.01
N LYS A 397 -2.02 -34.54 17.05
CA LYS A 397 -1.17 -35.11 18.14
C LYS A 397 -1.36 -34.40 19.47
N ALA A 398 -1.73 -33.12 19.44
CA ALA A 398 -2.02 -32.35 20.64
C ALA A 398 -3.37 -32.72 21.28
N GLU A 399 -4.38 -33.08 20.49
CA GLU A 399 -5.65 -33.58 21.01
C GLU A 399 -5.52 -34.94 21.69
N LEU A 400 -4.73 -35.85 21.09
CA LEU A 400 -4.43 -37.19 21.69
C LEU A 400 -3.65 -37.12 23.00
N LEU A 401 -2.82 -36.09 23.21
CA LEU A 401 -2.06 -35.87 24.42
C LEU A 401 -2.89 -35.28 25.59
N ASN A 402 -4.02 -34.65 25.26
CA ASN A 402 -4.93 -34.07 26.25
C ASN A 402 -6.03 -35.05 26.72
N GLU A 403 -6.18 -36.21 26.07
CA GLU A 403 -7.10 -37.29 26.46
C GLU A 403 -6.44 -38.35 27.40
N VAL A 404 -5.16 -38.23 27.67
CA VAL A 404 -4.40 -39.04 28.66
C VAL A 404 -4.13 -38.20 29.89
#